data_188fa84f446be01bf8f8df698ba28f9d
#
_entry.id   188fa84f446be01bf8f8df698ba28f9d
#
_cell.length_a   1.000
_cell.length_b   1.000
_cell.length_c   1.000
_cell.angle_alpha   90.00
_cell.angle_beta   90.00
_cell.angle_gamma   90.00
#
_symmetry.space_group_name_H-M   'P 1'
#
loop_
_entity.id
_entity.type
_entity.pdbx_description
1 polymer ?
#
loop_
_entity_poly.entity_id
_entity_poly.type
_entity_poly.pdbx_seq_one_letter_code
_entity_poly.pdbx_strand_id
1 'polypeptide(L)'
;HYKISQWETFRNEALHLAGTSAPDTREQLIAMLAPLEALLDAFEYYMITLFSHTLELARRGQSSVVVRFVKIMERENYEDERTAAIRFAKHAKIDGAARFHGIATYGHSIKLYWHKFQDTLRGSALRRLQAQWNALPEPSAKGLHSQIHWLYDELELVRRYVVPLFPASSHVYKIYVQAHHRALGELLRVQ
;
A
#
# COMPACT_ATOMS: atom_id res chain seq x y z
N HIS A 1 1.87 14.55 -4.87
CA HIS A 1 1.72 13.27 -5.58
C HIS A 1 1.82 13.44 -7.10
N TYR A 2 0.99 14.25 -7.75
CA TYR A 2 0.97 14.42 -9.23
C TYR A 2 2.37 14.66 -9.83
N LYS A 3 3.16 15.57 -9.24
CA LYS A 3 4.55 15.82 -9.68
C LYS A 3 5.45 14.59 -9.50
N ILE A 4 5.32 13.86 -8.41
CA ILE A 4 6.10 12.65 -8.13
C ILE A 4 5.80 11.59 -9.20
N SER A 5 4.54 11.36 -9.53
CA SER A 5 4.13 10.43 -10.58
C SER A 5 4.69 10.81 -11.96
N GLN A 6 4.75 12.13 -12.30
CA GLN A 6 5.38 12.59 -13.54
C GLN A 6 6.89 12.32 -13.58
N TRP A 7 7.60 12.54 -12.46
CA TRP A 7 9.02 12.26 -12.34
C TRP A 7 9.33 10.77 -12.42
N GLU A 8 8.48 9.94 -11.85
CA GLU A 8 8.59 8.49 -11.99
C GLU A 8 8.42 8.04 -13.43
N THR A 9 7.42 8.55 -14.14
CA THR A 9 7.21 8.28 -15.57
C THR A 9 8.45 8.67 -16.37
N PHE A 10 8.95 9.88 -16.16
CA PHE A 10 10.19 10.35 -16.83
C PHE A 10 11.38 9.42 -16.55
N ARG A 11 11.60 9.03 -15.29
CA ARG A 11 12.65 8.08 -14.92
C ARG A 11 12.54 6.77 -15.68
N ASN A 12 11.34 6.18 -15.67
CA ASN A 12 11.10 4.88 -16.29
C ASN A 12 11.31 4.92 -17.80
N GLU A 13 10.88 6.00 -18.46
CA GLU A 13 11.11 6.22 -19.88
C GLU A 13 12.59 6.41 -20.21
N ALA A 14 13.29 7.22 -19.42
CA ALA A 14 14.71 7.45 -19.57
C ALA A 14 15.54 6.16 -19.43
N LEU A 15 15.25 5.36 -18.40
CA LEU A 15 15.91 4.06 -18.19
C LEU A 15 15.59 3.05 -19.28
N HIS A 16 14.37 3.08 -19.83
CA HIS A 16 14.00 2.22 -20.95
C HIS A 16 14.78 2.59 -22.21
N LEU A 17 14.86 3.89 -22.54
CA LEU A 17 15.64 4.37 -23.70
C LEU A 17 17.12 4.04 -23.53
N ALA A 18 17.68 4.19 -22.33
CA ALA A 18 19.06 3.84 -22.04
C ALA A 18 19.35 2.33 -22.10
N GLY A 19 18.31 1.48 -21.99
CA GLY A 19 18.46 0.03 -22.13
C GLY A 19 18.93 -0.42 -23.50
N THR A 20 18.79 0.45 -24.53
CA THR A 20 19.28 0.24 -25.90
C THR A 20 20.61 0.93 -26.18
N SER A 21 21.17 1.65 -25.19
CA SER A 21 22.41 2.43 -25.30
C SER A 21 23.63 1.66 -24.77
N ALA A 22 24.83 2.25 -24.91
CA ALA A 22 26.04 1.67 -24.35
C ALA A 22 25.97 1.53 -22.82
N PRO A 23 26.59 0.50 -22.20
CA PRO A 23 26.56 0.26 -20.76
C PRO A 23 26.94 1.48 -19.92
N ASP A 24 28.00 2.18 -20.27
CA ASP A 24 28.49 3.36 -19.57
C ASP A 24 27.45 4.49 -19.50
N THR A 25 26.68 4.68 -20.58
CA THR A 25 25.61 5.68 -20.62
C THR A 25 24.48 5.34 -19.66
N ARG A 26 24.18 4.05 -19.53
CA ARG A 26 23.14 3.58 -18.61
C ARG A 26 23.55 3.77 -17.14
N GLU A 27 24.82 3.46 -16.80
CA GLU A 27 25.33 3.65 -15.44
C GLU A 27 25.37 5.14 -15.04
N GLN A 28 25.80 6.00 -15.95
CA GLN A 28 25.76 7.46 -15.75
C GLN A 28 24.33 7.95 -15.52
N LEU A 29 23.35 7.47 -16.29
CA LEU A 29 21.95 7.85 -16.12
C LEU A 29 21.39 7.36 -14.77
N ILE A 30 21.70 6.14 -14.36
CA ILE A 30 21.31 5.62 -13.04
C ILE A 30 21.88 6.51 -11.93
N ALA A 31 23.16 6.86 -12.00
CA ALA A 31 23.78 7.75 -11.02
C ALA A 31 23.14 9.15 -10.98
N MET A 32 22.77 9.71 -12.13
CA MET A 32 22.04 10.99 -12.21
C MET A 32 20.63 10.92 -11.62
N LEU A 33 19.97 9.78 -11.74
CA LEU A 33 18.61 9.58 -11.24
C LEU A 33 18.56 9.15 -9.75
N ALA A 34 19.68 8.86 -9.10
CA ALA A 34 19.73 8.42 -7.71
C ALA A 34 19.00 9.36 -6.72
N PRO A 35 19.06 10.70 -6.81
CA PRO A 35 18.27 11.58 -5.94
C PRO A 35 16.76 11.42 -6.15
N LEU A 36 16.31 11.12 -7.37
CA LEU A 36 14.91 10.87 -7.67
C LEU A 36 14.44 9.53 -7.10
N GLU A 37 15.27 8.49 -7.18
CA GLU A 37 15.00 7.21 -6.52
C GLU A 37 14.79 7.40 -5.01
N ALA A 38 15.71 8.10 -4.36
CA ALA A 38 15.60 8.40 -2.93
C ALA A 38 14.30 9.17 -2.60
N LEU A 39 13.84 10.05 -3.46
CA LEU A 39 12.57 10.77 -3.28
C LEU A 39 11.36 9.83 -3.43
N LEU A 40 11.39 8.91 -4.40
CA LEU A 40 10.32 7.94 -4.61
C LEU A 40 10.21 6.98 -3.43
N ASP A 41 11.34 6.47 -2.94
CA ASP A 41 11.41 5.60 -1.76
C ASP A 41 10.93 6.33 -0.49
N ALA A 42 11.34 7.57 -0.29
CA ALA A 42 10.88 8.39 0.83
C ALA A 42 9.37 8.63 0.77
N PHE A 43 8.81 8.85 -0.42
CA PHE A 43 7.37 9.00 -0.58
C PHE A 43 6.61 7.71 -0.29
N GLU A 44 7.11 6.57 -0.75
CA GLU A 44 6.50 5.27 -0.45
C GLU A 44 6.54 4.98 1.05
N TYR A 45 7.68 5.19 1.71
CA TYR A 45 7.82 5.07 3.16
C TYR A 45 6.82 5.96 3.91
N TYR A 46 6.66 7.20 3.45
CA TYR A 46 5.68 8.14 4.01
C TYR A 46 4.24 7.62 3.87
N MET A 47 3.88 7.08 2.71
CA MET A 47 2.55 6.49 2.49
C MET A 47 2.30 5.31 3.45
N ILE A 48 3.25 4.40 3.62
CA ILE A 48 3.14 3.25 4.54
C ILE A 48 3.01 3.74 5.99
N THR A 49 3.74 4.78 6.36
CA THR A 49 3.62 5.42 7.69
C THR A 49 2.21 5.98 7.90
N LEU A 50 1.62 6.66 6.92
CA LEU A 50 0.24 7.13 7.00
C LEU A 50 -0.76 5.97 7.14
N PHE A 51 -0.53 4.84 6.46
CA PHE A 51 -1.38 3.65 6.58
C PHE A 51 -1.40 3.10 8.00
N SER A 52 -0.23 3.02 8.64
CA SER A 52 -0.13 2.53 10.02
C SER A 52 -0.80 3.44 11.05
N HIS A 53 -0.94 4.73 10.75
CA HIS A 53 -1.53 5.74 11.64
C HIS A 53 -2.96 6.17 11.25
N THR A 54 -3.61 5.47 10.32
CA THR A 54 -4.91 5.87 9.76
C THR A 54 -5.96 6.18 10.84
N LEU A 55 -6.14 5.27 11.81
CA LEU A 55 -7.12 5.45 12.89
C LEU A 55 -6.76 6.63 13.79
N GLU A 56 -5.48 6.77 14.12
CA GLU A 56 -5.02 7.88 14.98
C GLU A 56 -5.20 9.23 14.30
N LEU A 57 -4.84 9.35 13.02
CA LEU A 57 -5.07 10.56 12.22
C LEU A 57 -6.54 10.93 12.17
N ALA A 58 -7.43 9.96 11.93
CA ALA A 58 -8.86 10.18 11.88
C ALA A 58 -9.40 10.66 13.24
N ARG A 59 -8.97 10.05 14.35
CA ARG A 59 -9.37 10.43 15.72
C ARG A 59 -8.89 11.83 16.13
N ARG A 60 -7.71 12.23 15.67
CA ARG A 60 -7.13 13.56 15.94
C ARG A 60 -7.70 14.66 15.04
N GLY A 61 -8.74 14.38 14.26
CA GLY A 61 -9.35 15.36 13.37
C GLY A 61 -8.53 15.65 12.10
N GLN A 62 -7.48 14.88 11.81
CA GLN A 62 -6.66 15.00 10.62
C GLN A 62 -7.27 14.23 9.41
N SER A 63 -8.59 14.22 9.33
CA SER A 63 -9.35 13.53 8.29
C SER A 63 -8.94 13.94 6.88
N SER A 64 -8.53 15.20 6.68
CA SER A 64 -8.05 15.67 5.38
C SER A 64 -6.80 14.95 4.89
N VAL A 65 -5.91 14.52 5.80
CA VAL A 65 -4.72 13.73 5.46
C VAL A 65 -5.14 12.34 5.01
N VAL A 66 -6.06 11.71 5.73
CA VAL A 66 -6.61 10.39 5.39
C VAL A 66 -7.27 10.42 4.01
N VAL A 67 -8.16 11.39 3.77
CA VAL A 67 -8.84 11.53 2.46
C VAL A 67 -7.83 11.75 1.33
N ARG A 68 -6.76 12.51 1.56
CA ARG A 68 -5.71 12.72 0.54
C ARG A 68 -4.98 11.44 0.18
N PHE A 69 -4.52 10.66 1.15
CA PHE A 69 -3.83 9.42 0.82
C PHE A 69 -4.77 8.37 0.22
N VAL A 70 -6.05 8.33 0.63
CA VAL A 70 -7.05 7.46 0.00
C VAL A 70 -7.21 7.80 -1.49
N LYS A 71 -7.33 9.09 -1.83
CA LYS A 71 -7.36 9.52 -3.24
C LYS A 71 -6.11 9.15 -4.03
N ILE A 72 -4.94 9.16 -3.38
CA ILE A 72 -3.70 8.68 -3.99
C ILE A 72 -3.79 7.18 -4.26
N MET A 73 -4.24 6.40 -3.27
CA MET A 73 -4.41 4.95 -3.42
C MET A 73 -5.38 4.60 -4.56
N GLU A 74 -6.52 5.28 -4.65
CA GLU A 74 -7.50 5.06 -5.72
C GLU A 74 -6.91 5.35 -7.10
N ARG A 75 -6.19 6.47 -7.23
CA ARG A 75 -5.55 6.84 -8.49
C ARG A 75 -4.47 5.84 -8.89
N GLU A 76 -3.59 5.47 -7.96
CA GLU A 76 -2.52 4.49 -8.24
C GLU A 76 -3.10 3.11 -8.58
N ASN A 77 -4.17 2.70 -7.89
CA ASN A 77 -4.86 1.45 -8.22
C ASN A 77 -5.42 1.46 -9.65
N TYR A 78 -6.01 2.57 -10.08
CA TYR A 78 -6.48 2.73 -11.46
C TYR A 78 -5.32 2.60 -12.47
N GLU A 79 -4.18 3.23 -12.21
CA GLU A 79 -3.00 3.15 -13.09
C GLU A 79 -2.35 1.74 -13.03
N ASP A 80 -2.36 1.08 -11.87
CA ASP A 80 -1.91 -0.31 -11.72
C ASP A 80 -2.76 -1.27 -12.57
N GLU A 81 -4.09 -1.16 -12.48
CA GLU A 81 -5.03 -1.98 -13.26
C GLU A 81 -4.90 -1.72 -14.76
N ARG A 82 -4.79 -0.45 -15.15
CA ARG A 82 -4.57 -0.05 -16.54
C ARG A 82 -3.27 -0.64 -17.09
N THR A 83 -2.18 -0.54 -16.32
CA THR A 83 -0.86 -1.08 -16.69
C THR A 83 -0.90 -2.59 -16.81
N ALA A 84 -1.55 -3.28 -15.87
CA ALA A 84 -1.72 -4.73 -15.91
C ALA A 84 -2.53 -5.18 -17.13
N ALA A 85 -3.64 -4.47 -17.45
CA ALA A 85 -4.47 -4.76 -18.61
C ALA A 85 -3.69 -4.62 -19.94
N ILE A 86 -2.86 -3.56 -20.06
CA ILE A 86 -2.03 -3.35 -21.26
C ILE A 86 -0.96 -4.43 -21.38
N ARG A 87 -0.30 -4.80 -20.29
CA ARG A 87 0.68 -5.89 -20.27
C ARG A 87 0.03 -7.21 -20.69
N PHE A 88 -1.15 -7.53 -20.15
CA PHE A 88 -1.92 -8.71 -20.51
C PHE A 88 -2.29 -8.71 -22.01
N ALA A 89 -2.83 -7.61 -22.54
CA ALA A 89 -3.18 -7.49 -23.95
C ALA A 89 -1.98 -7.71 -24.88
N LYS A 90 -0.79 -7.21 -24.52
CA LYS A 90 0.46 -7.44 -25.27
C LYS A 90 0.88 -8.90 -25.26
N HIS A 91 0.84 -9.57 -24.10
CA HIS A 91 1.19 -10.99 -23.98
C HIS A 91 0.22 -11.89 -24.75
N ALA A 92 -1.06 -11.60 -24.68
CA ALA A 92 -2.11 -12.35 -25.36
C ALA A 92 -2.19 -12.06 -26.89
N LYS A 93 -1.31 -11.18 -27.42
CA LYS A 93 -1.30 -10.76 -28.85
C LYS A 93 -2.69 -10.33 -29.35
N ILE A 94 -3.46 -9.67 -28.51
CA ILE A 94 -4.80 -9.17 -28.85
C ILE A 94 -4.67 -8.10 -29.92
N ASP A 95 -5.50 -8.18 -30.98
CA ASP A 95 -5.54 -7.20 -32.06
C ASP A 95 -5.83 -5.78 -31.50
N GLY A 96 -5.01 -4.82 -31.91
CA GLY A 96 -5.07 -3.44 -31.41
C GLY A 96 -4.16 -3.13 -30.22
N ALA A 97 -3.53 -4.11 -29.57
CA ALA A 97 -2.52 -3.86 -28.52
C ALA A 97 -1.32 -3.07 -29.05
N ALA A 98 -1.04 -3.15 -30.36
CA ALA A 98 -0.03 -2.32 -31.03
C ALA A 98 -0.23 -0.80 -30.86
N ARG A 99 -1.48 -0.35 -30.69
CA ARG A 99 -1.81 1.08 -30.43
C ARG A 99 -1.27 1.59 -29.10
N PHE A 100 -0.96 0.69 -28.18
CA PHE A 100 -0.43 1.00 -26.85
C PHE A 100 1.09 0.91 -26.77
N HIS A 101 1.78 0.65 -27.89
CA HIS A 101 3.24 0.41 -27.91
C HIS A 101 4.09 1.58 -27.38
N GLY A 102 3.60 2.83 -27.49
CA GLY A 102 4.38 4.01 -27.10
C GLY A 102 4.14 4.56 -25.71
N ILE A 103 2.93 4.37 -25.15
CA ILE A 103 2.49 5.25 -24.05
C ILE A 103 2.53 4.58 -22.67
N ALA A 104 2.30 3.29 -22.53
CA ALA A 104 1.86 2.79 -21.23
C ALA A 104 2.70 1.68 -20.60
N THR A 105 3.71 1.15 -21.24
CA THR A 105 4.42 -0.02 -20.71
C THR A 105 5.56 0.32 -19.76
N TYR A 106 6.09 1.50 -19.87
CA TYR A 106 7.31 1.88 -19.16
C TYR A 106 7.11 3.01 -18.15
N GLY A 107 6.04 3.79 -18.28
CA GLY A 107 5.84 5.00 -17.50
C GLY A 107 5.41 4.77 -16.05
N HIS A 108 4.66 3.70 -15.76
CA HIS A 108 4.11 3.46 -14.42
C HIS A 108 4.70 2.21 -13.77
N SER A 109 5.18 2.34 -12.56
CA SER A 109 5.56 1.23 -11.68
C SER A 109 4.37 0.82 -10.83
N ILE A 110 4.02 -0.48 -10.82
CA ILE A 110 2.90 -1.00 -10.03
C ILE A 110 3.14 -0.78 -8.54
N LYS A 111 2.24 -0.09 -7.87
CA LYS A 111 2.38 0.31 -6.46
C LYS A 111 1.72 -0.64 -5.48
N LEU A 112 0.58 -1.22 -5.85
CA LEU A 112 -0.23 -2.11 -5.00
C LEU A 112 -0.57 -1.50 -3.63
N TYR A 113 -0.89 -0.21 -3.55
CA TYR A 113 -1.10 0.48 -2.27
C TYR A 113 -2.23 -0.11 -1.44
N TRP A 114 -3.28 -0.66 -2.06
CA TRP A 114 -4.33 -1.36 -1.31
C TRP A 114 -3.81 -2.61 -0.60
N HIS A 115 -2.94 -3.38 -1.23
CA HIS A 115 -2.29 -4.55 -0.61
C HIS A 115 -1.35 -4.11 0.51
N LYS A 116 -0.51 -3.10 0.26
CA LYS A 116 0.40 -2.54 1.26
C LYS A 116 -0.37 -1.98 2.47
N PHE A 117 -1.52 -1.36 2.24
CA PHE A 117 -2.41 -0.91 3.32
C PHE A 117 -2.92 -2.08 4.16
N GLN A 118 -3.45 -3.12 3.52
CA GLN A 118 -3.93 -4.33 4.21
C GLN A 118 -2.83 -5.03 5.01
N ASP A 119 -1.64 -5.18 4.42
CA ASP A 119 -0.49 -5.80 5.08
C ASP A 119 0.03 -4.97 6.25
N THR A 120 0.02 -3.64 6.12
CA THR A 120 0.39 -2.72 7.20
C THR A 120 -0.57 -2.84 8.38
N LEU A 121 -1.88 -2.90 8.13
CA LEU A 121 -2.89 -3.10 9.17
C LEU A 121 -2.71 -4.46 9.86
N ARG A 122 -2.54 -5.54 9.07
CA ARG A 122 -2.31 -6.89 9.61
C ARG A 122 -1.06 -6.94 10.48
N GLY A 123 0.07 -6.41 9.98
CA GLY A 123 1.33 -6.37 10.74
C GLY A 123 1.22 -5.55 12.03
N SER A 124 0.46 -4.46 12.01
CA SER A 124 0.20 -3.66 13.21
C SER A 124 -0.65 -4.43 14.25
N ALA A 125 -1.73 -5.07 13.79
CA ALA A 125 -2.58 -5.90 14.64
C ALA A 125 -1.80 -7.07 15.24
N LEU A 126 -0.98 -7.76 14.43
CA LEU A 126 -0.16 -8.88 14.89
C LEU A 126 0.84 -8.46 15.98
N ARG A 127 1.57 -7.36 15.78
CA ARG A 127 2.51 -6.85 16.80
C ARG A 127 1.81 -6.53 18.12
N ARG A 128 0.61 -5.96 18.08
CA ARG A 128 -0.17 -5.64 19.29
C ARG A 128 -0.66 -6.90 20.00
N LEU A 129 -1.14 -7.89 19.23
CA LEU A 129 -1.55 -9.19 19.79
C LEU A 129 -0.38 -9.95 20.39
N GLN A 130 0.79 -9.95 19.75
CA GLN A 130 2.02 -10.55 20.30
C GLN A 130 2.46 -9.87 21.60
N ALA A 131 2.40 -8.54 21.67
CA ALA A 131 2.71 -7.81 22.89
C ALA A 131 1.76 -8.19 24.04
N GLN A 132 0.48 -8.36 23.76
CA GLN A 132 -0.52 -8.80 24.73
C GLN A 132 -0.28 -10.27 25.17
N TRP A 133 0.00 -11.15 24.23
CA TRP A 133 0.33 -12.54 24.50
C TRP A 133 1.54 -12.67 25.42
N ASN A 134 2.59 -11.92 25.13
CA ASN A 134 3.83 -11.95 25.93
C ASN A 134 3.66 -11.32 27.33
N ALA A 135 2.62 -10.51 27.52
CA ALA A 135 2.30 -9.92 28.82
C ALA A 135 1.43 -10.84 29.72
N LEU A 136 0.94 -11.96 29.19
CA LEU A 136 0.16 -12.92 30.00
C LEU A 136 1.10 -13.68 30.94
N PRO A 137 0.70 -13.87 32.21
CA PRO A 137 1.45 -14.71 33.17
C PRO A 137 1.57 -16.16 32.69
N GLU A 138 0.47 -16.67 32.12
CA GLU A 138 0.42 -17.99 31.47
C GLU A 138 -0.18 -17.80 30.06
N PRO A 139 0.67 -17.81 29.02
CA PRO A 139 0.19 -17.65 27.64
C PRO A 139 -0.77 -18.79 27.27
N SER A 140 -2.02 -18.43 27.03
CA SER A 140 -3.07 -19.35 26.61
C SER A 140 -4.15 -18.65 25.79
N ALA A 141 -4.85 -19.39 24.93
CA ALA A 141 -5.94 -18.84 24.12
C ALA A 141 -7.06 -18.25 25.00
N LYS A 142 -7.36 -18.86 26.16
CA LYS A 142 -8.34 -18.35 27.11
C LYS A 142 -7.88 -17.06 27.78
N GLY A 143 -6.61 -16.99 28.20
CA GLY A 143 -6.02 -15.78 28.77
C GLY A 143 -6.01 -14.64 27.77
N LEU A 144 -5.62 -14.90 26.52
CA LEU A 144 -5.68 -13.92 25.44
C LEU A 144 -7.11 -13.42 25.20
N HIS A 145 -8.11 -14.31 25.15
CA HIS A 145 -9.50 -13.94 24.93
C HIS A 145 -10.00 -12.91 25.95
N SER A 146 -9.60 -13.02 27.21
CA SER A 146 -9.98 -12.06 28.25
C SER A 146 -9.32 -10.67 28.07
N GLN A 147 -8.25 -10.58 27.29
CA GLN A 147 -7.47 -9.37 27.08
C GLN A 147 -7.75 -8.65 25.75
N ILE A 148 -8.52 -9.27 24.83
CA ILE A 148 -8.73 -8.71 23.48
C ILE A 148 -9.94 -7.79 23.34
N HIS A 149 -10.53 -7.31 24.45
CA HIS A 149 -11.66 -6.37 24.39
C HIS A 149 -11.34 -5.11 23.60
N TRP A 150 -10.08 -4.65 23.63
CA TRP A 150 -9.62 -3.51 22.85
C TRP A 150 -9.82 -3.68 21.32
N LEU A 151 -9.91 -4.92 20.81
CA LEU A 151 -10.21 -5.18 19.39
C LEU A 151 -11.61 -4.68 19.02
N TYR A 152 -12.60 -4.93 19.87
CA TYR A 152 -13.96 -4.46 19.64
C TYR A 152 -14.03 -2.95 19.73
N ASP A 153 -13.38 -2.36 20.72
CA ASP A 153 -13.30 -0.91 20.91
C ASP A 153 -12.61 -0.25 19.70
N GLU A 154 -11.53 -0.85 19.19
CA GLU A 154 -10.84 -0.33 18.00
C GLU A 154 -11.72 -0.43 16.76
N LEU A 155 -12.42 -1.55 16.54
CA LEU A 155 -13.30 -1.70 15.39
C LEU A 155 -14.48 -0.72 15.43
N GLU A 156 -15.00 -0.42 16.62
CA GLU A 156 -16.03 0.63 16.78
C GLU A 156 -15.48 2.02 16.45
N LEU A 157 -14.25 2.33 16.89
CA LEU A 157 -13.57 3.57 16.51
C LEU A 157 -13.30 3.63 15.01
N VAL A 158 -12.91 2.53 14.37
CA VAL A 158 -12.74 2.44 12.91
C VAL A 158 -14.06 2.74 12.22
N ARG A 159 -15.17 2.13 12.67
CA ARG A 159 -16.49 2.36 12.11
C ARG A 159 -16.89 3.83 12.17
N ARG A 160 -16.60 4.48 13.30
CA ARG A 160 -16.99 5.86 13.57
C ARG A 160 -16.12 6.88 12.85
N TYR A 161 -14.81 6.69 12.81
CA TYR A 161 -13.85 7.71 12.38
C TYR A 161 -13.20 7.43 11.03
N VAL A 162 -12.97 6.16 10.67
CA VAL A 162 -12.24 5.79 9.45
C VAL A 162 -13.20 5.53 8.29
N VAL A 163 -14.26 4.76 8.52
CA VAL A 163 -15.22 4.37 7.46
C VAL A 163 -15.75 5.58 6.67
N PRO A 164 -16.14 6.70 7.30
CA PRO A 164 -16.65 7.87 6.56
C PRO A 164 -15.61 8.54 5.66
N LEU A 165 -14.32 8.25 5.81
CA LEU A 165 -13.23 8.86 5.05
C LEU A 165 -12.82 8.05 3.81
N PHE A 166 -13.38 6.85 3.68
CA PHE A 166 -13.10 5.94 2.57
C PHE A 166 -14.32 5.80 1.66
N PRO A 167 -14.13 5.54 0.35
CA PRO A 167 -15.24 5.23 -0.52
C PRO A 167 -15.93 3.93 -0.10
N ALA A 168 -17.25 3.87 -0.24
CA ALA A 168 -18.04 2.69 0.16
C ALA A 168 -17.58 1.41 -0.57
N SER A 169 -17.11 1.53 -1.81
CA SER A 169 -16.57 0.43 -2.62
C SER A 169 -15.30 -0.20 -2.04
N SER A 170 -14.56 0.51 -1.19
CA SER A 170 -13.33 0.00 -0.57
C SER A 170 -13.59 -1.06 0.49
N HIS A 171 -14.81 -1.09 1.07
CA HIS A 171 -15.16 -1.97 2.19
C HIS A 171 -14.14 -1.93 3.33
N VAL A 172 -13.61 -0.73 3.64
CA VAL A 172 -12.49 -0.55 4.58
C VAL A 172 -12.73 -1.19 5.94
N TYR A 173 -13.95 -1.17 6.46
CA TYR A 173 -14.30 -1.86 7.71
C TYR A 173 -14.01 -3.36 7.64
N LYS A 174 -14.39 -4.00 6.53
CA LYS A 174 -14.10 -5.43 6.29
C LYS A 174 -12.58 -5.68 6.24
N ILE A 175 -11.82 -4.76 5.67
CA ILE A 175 -10.34 -4.85 5.64
C ILE A 175 -9.78 -4.87 7.06
N TYR A 176 -10.23 -3.97 7.94
CA TYR A 176 -9.81 -3.95 9.34
C TYR A 176 -10.18 -5.24 10.07
N VAL A 177 -11.43 -5.70 9.95
CA VAL A 177 -11.87 -6.96 10.56
C VAL A 177 -11.02 -8.15 10.08
N GLN A 178 -10.77 -8.25 8.77
CA GLN A 178 -9.94 -9.32 8.20
C GLN A 178 -8.48 -9.23 8.65
N ALA A 179 -7.91 -8.03 8.77
CA ALA A 179 -6.54 -7.84 9.25
C ALA A 179 -6.38 -8.37 10.68
N HIS A 180 -7.30 -8.02 11.58
CA HIS A 180 -7.28 -8.50 12.96
C HIS A 180 -7.55 -10.02 13.07
N HIS A 181 -8.50 -10.53 12.29
CA HIS A 181 -8.80 -11.97 12.27
C HIS A 181 -7.60 -12.80 11.79
N ARG A 182 -6.93 -12.35 10.73
CA ARG A 182 -5.72 -13.02 10.21
C ARG A 182 -4.58 -12.95 11.21
N ALA A 183 -4.35 -11.79 11.82
CA ALA A 183 -3.31 -11.61 12.83
C ALA A 183 -3.53 -12.53 14.06
N LEU A 184 -4.77 -12.65 14.52
CA LEU A 184 -5.12 -13.56 15.60
C LEU A 184 -4.89 -15.03 15.20
N GLY A 185 -5.29 -15.41 13.99
CA GLY A 185 -5.06 -16.76 13.46
C GLY A 185 -3.59 -17.10 13.30
N GLU A 186 -2.75 -16.13 12.89
CA GLU A 186 -1.29 -16.29 12.80
C GLU A 186 -0.68 -16.48 14.20
N LEU A 187 -1.07 -15.65 15.16
CA LEU A 187 -0.58 -15.77 16.55
C LEU A 187 -0.87 -17.16 17.13
N LEU A 188 -2.11 -17.63 16.99
CA LEU A 188 -2.54 -18.92 17.58
C LEU A 188 -1.98 -20.16 16.87
N ARG A 189 -1.44 -20.03 15.66
CA ARG A 189 -0.80 -21.15 14.93
C ARG A 189 0.68 -21.33 15.28
N VAL A 190 1.34 -20.26 15.72
CA VAL A 190 2.77 -20.27 16.02
C VAL A 190 3.05 -20.69 17.46
N GLN A 191 2.01 -20.70 18.30
CA GLN A 191 2.07 -21.10 19.71
C GLN A 191 1.63 -22.55 19.91
#